data_38a878accbdef0dd5c567c40026e8eea
#
_entry.id   38a878accbdef0dd5c567c40026e8eea
#
_cell.length_a   1.000
_cell.length_b   1.000
_cell.length_c   1.000
_cell.angle_alpha   90.00
_cell.angle_beta   90.00
_cell.angle_gamma   90.00
#
_symmetry.space_group_name_H-M   'P 1'
#
loop_
_entity.id
_entity.type
_entity.pdbx_description
1 polymer ?
#
loop_
_entity_poly.entity_id
_entity_poly.type
_entity_poly.pdbx_seq_one_letter_code
_entity_poly.pdbx_strand_id
1 'polypeptide(L)'
;MSLETAADNLANRLRSMEYVEMYSHYDADGIAAAAILSIALSRANIAFKLRILPGIHADDVENPEISLLCDFGASCTDLPDNTMIIDHHVPYNTSPYHVNPLLEGEDGETGLSAAGCAYLVANALDDNRDLAGLVMLGIIGDAQTLTGRNAAIIGDAVENNLINPGHGTLLAGRTAKEQIAASLHPYLPGLSGNDTAAAAIEAACTGKISDEAYTTSMLSRIIAETDAPYEALLKLYGESWHLEREVIHDAHAFTAVTDACGKSGKCDVEYAL
;
A
#
# COMPACT_ATOMS: atom_id res chain seq x y z
N MET A 1 -5.30 -23.32 10.71
CA MET A 1 -6.06 -23.21 9.44
C MET A 1 -5.09 -22.60 8.45
N SER A 2 -5.22 -22.77 7.13
CA SER A 2 -4.31 -22.01 6.24
C SER A 2 -4.89 -20.63 5.97
N LEU A 3 -4.05 -19.69 5.56
CA LEU A 3 -4.47 -18.32 5.24
C LEU A 3 -5.49 -18.29 4.08
N GLU A 4 -5.34 -19.20 3.09
CA GLU A 4 -6.34 -19.38 2.03
C GLU A 4 -7.69 -19.83 2.60
N THR A 5 -7.69 -20.75 3.56
CA THR A 5 -8.95 -21.18 4.20
C THR A 5 -9.60 -20.03 4.96
N ALA A 6 -8.82 -19.17 5.62
CA ALA A 6 -9.33 -17.98 6.29
C ALA A 6 -9.92 -16.98 5.27
N ALA A 7 -9.23 -16.77 4.15
CA ALA A 7 -9.70 -15.93 3.05
C ALA A 7 -11.00 -16.48 2.42
N ASP A 8 -11.07 -17.81 2.17
CA ASP A 8 -12.26 -18.47 1.66
C ASP A 8 -13.45 -18.32 2.62
N ASN A 9 -13.23 -18.48 3.93
CA ASN A 9 -14.27 -18.31 4.93
C ASN A 9 -14.85 -16.90 4.93
N LEU A 10 -13.97 -15.89 4.89
CA LEU A 10 -14.39 -14.50 4.81
C LEU A 10 -15.08 -14.19 3.49
N ALA A 11 -14.56 -14.66 2.36
CA ALA A 11 -15.18 -14.48 1.05
C ALA A 11 -16.57 -15.13 0.99
N ASN A 12 -16.76 -16.33 1.59
CA ASN A 12 -18.06 -16.97 1.68
C ASN A 12 -19.06 -16.17 2.55
N ARG A 13 -18.57 -15.55 3.63
CA ARG A 13 -19.38 -14.64 4.44
C ARG A 13 -19.81 -13.42 3.61
N LEU A 14 -18.89 -12.77 2.91
CA LEU A 14 -19.16 -11.62 2.05
C LEU A 14 -20.20 -11.96 0.95
N ARG A 15 -20.08 -13.12 0.28
CA ARG A 15 -21.07 -13.57 -0.73
C ARG A 15 -22.48 -13.73 -0.20
N SER A 16 -22.64 -13.95 1.10
CA SER A 16 -23.97 -14.06 1.74
C SER A 16 -24.59 -12.70 2.09
N MET A 17 -23.87 -11.58 1.81
CA MET A 17 -24.29 -10.23 2.18
C MET A 17 -24.70 -9.43 0.95
N GLU A 18 -25.68 -8.53 1.13
CA GLU A 18 -26.09 -7.56 0.11
C GLU A 18 -25.37 -6.22 0.30
N TYR A 19 -24.89 -5.96 1.53
CA TYR A 19 -24.25 -4.70 1.91
C TYR A 19 -23.20 -4.90 3.01
N VAL A 20 -22.10 -4.15 2.93
CA VAL A 20 -20.96 -4.16 3.87
C VAL A 20 -20.60 -2.74 4.28
N GLU A 21 -20.38 -2.52 5.58
CA GLU A 21 -19.72 -1.31 6.09
C GLU A 21 -18.22 -1.55 6.20
N MET A 22 -17.45 -0.94 5.32
CA MET A 22 -16.01 -1.10 5.26
C MET A 22 -15.30 0.08 5.94
N TYR A 23 -14.39 -0.24 6.83
CA TYR A 23 -13.53 0.72 7.51
C TYR A 23 -12.09 0.39 7.16
N SER A 24 -11.29 1.38 6.84
CA SER A 24 -9.88 1.15 6.49
C SER A 24 -8.96 2.17 7.12
N HIS A 25 -7.74 1.76 7.39
CA HIS A 25 -6.68 2.65 7.83
C HIS A 25 -6.32 3.65 6.72
N TYR A 26 -5.82 4.80 7.11
CA TYR A 26 -5.62 5.96 6.23
C TYR A 26 -4.24 6.01 5.55
N ASP A 27 -3.35 5.05 5.79
CA ASP A 27 -2.06 4.97 5.12
C ASP A 27 -2.14 4.20 3.80
N ALA A 28 -1.00 4.03 3.14
CA ALA A 28 -0.96 3.44 1.82
C ALA A 28 -1.39 1.95 1.80
N ASP A 29 -1.08 1.17 2.85
CA ASP A 29 -1.49 -0.24 2.91
C ASP A 29 -3.00 -0.38 3.13
N GLY A 30 -3.56 0.36 4.11
CA GLY A 30 -4.99 0.36 4.36
C GLY A 30 -5.80 0.82 3.15
N ILE A 31 -5.39 1.92 2.50
CA ILE A 31 -6.07 2.44 1.31
C ILE A 31 -5.99 1.45 0.15
N ALA A 32 -4.83 0.81 -0.08
CA ALA A 32 -4.68 -0.22 -1.11
C ALA A 32 -5.57 -1.44 -0.81
N ALA A 33 -5.62 -1.90 0.45
CA ALA A 33 -6.53 -2.96 0.89
C ALA A 33 -7.99 -2.61 0.62
N ALA A 34 -8.40 -1.39 0.99
CA ALA A 34 -9.75 -0.89 0.74
C ALA A 34 -10.09 -0.80 -0.75
N ALA A 35 -9.15 -0.35 -1.59
CA ALA A 35 -9.33 -0.25 -3.03
C ALA A 35 -9.53 -1.64 -3.66
N ILE A 36 -8.69 -2.62 -3.31
CA ILE A 36 -8.81 -4.02 -3.76
C ILE A 36 -10.20 -4.56 -3.41
N LEU A 37 -10.62 -4.41 -2.16
CA LEU A 37 -11.92 -4.92 -1.71
C LEU A 37 -13.10 -4.17 -2.32
N SER A 38 -13.01 -2.85 -2.49
CA SER A 38 -14.05 -2.04 -3.15
C SER A 38 -14.31 -2.53 -4.57
N ILE A 39 -13.24 -2.80 -5.33
CA ILE A 39 -13.36 -3.33 -6.70
C ILE A 39 -13.93 -4.76 -6.67
N ALA A 40 -13.42 -5.62 -5.80
CA ALA A 40 -13.88 -7.00 -5.69
C ALA A 40 -15.36 -7.10 -5.28
N LEU A 41 -15.79 -6.32 -4.28
CA LEU A 41 -17.19 -6.24 -3.85
C LEU A 41 -18.10 -5.70 -4.95
N SER A 42 -17.65 -4.65 -5.68
CA SER A 42 -18.38 -4.13 -6.84
C SER A 42 -18.58 -5.18 -7.93
N ARG A 43 -17.53 -5.95 -8.24
CA ARG A 43 -17.58 -7.05 -9.22
C ARG A 43 -18.53 -8.16 -8.77
N ALA A 44 -18.57 -8.43 -7.46
CA ALA A 44 -19.48 -9.41 -6.85
C ALA A 44 -20.92 -8.89 -6.68
N ASN A 45 -21.22 -7.63 -7.07
CA ASN A 45 -22.51 -6.96 -6.87
C ASN A 45 -22.91 -6.83 -5.38
N ILE A 46 -21.94 -6.68 -4.50
CA ILE A 46 -22.14 -6.43 -3.06
C ILE A 46 -22.00 -4.93 -2.83
N ALA A 47 -23.05 -4.27 -2.35
CA ALA A 47 -23.00 -2.84 -2.04
C ALA A 47 -22.11 -2.60 -0.81
N PHE A 48 -21.43 -1.47 -0.75
CA PHE A 48 -20.64 -1.12 0.42
C PHE A 48 -20.61 0.38 0.69
N LYS A 49 -20.24 0.73 1.91
CA LYS A 49 -19.88 2.07 2.31
C LYS A 49 -18.49 2.02 2.92
N LEU A 50 -17.57 2.84 2.42
CA LEU A 50 -16.21 2.91 2.94
C LEU A 50 -16.04 4.16 3.80
N ARG A 51 -15.29 4.00 4.90
CA ARG A 51 -14.77 5.07 5.75
C ARG A 51 -13.28 4.85 5.96
N ILE A 52 -12.48 5.86 5.67
CA ILE A 52 -11.03 5.87 5.91
C ILE A 52 -10.77 6.62 7.20
N LEU A 53 -10.05 6.00 8.13
CA LEU A 53 -9.87 6.47 9.50
C LEU A 53 -8.40 6.37 9.94
N PRO A 54 -7.92 7.25 10.82
CA PRO A 54 -6.57 7.14 11.38
C PRO A 54 -6.41 6.01 12.41
N GLY A 55 -7.48 5.40 12.82
CA GLY A 55 -7.55 4.30 13.78
C GLY A 55 -9.00 3.97 14.09
N ILE A 56 -9.25 2.87 14.80
CA ILE A 56 -10.58 2.40 15.14
C ILE A 56 -10.65 1.93 16.60
N HIS A 57 -11.79 2.18 17.22
CA HIS A 57 -12.18 1.61 18.52
C HIS A 57 -13.45 0.78 18.35
N ALA A 58 -13.72 -0.13 19.27
CA ALA A 58 -14.93 -0.98 19.20
C ALA A 58 -16.23 -0.15 19.12
N ASP A 59 -16.26 0.99 19.80
CA ASP A 59 -17.42 1.91 19.78
C ASP A 59 -17.66 2.59 18.41
N ASP A 60 -16.69 2.60 17.52
CA ASP A 60 -16.81 3.15 16.16
C ASP A 60 -17.54 2.16 15.22
N VAL A 61 -17.62 0.89 15.61
CA VAL A 61 -18.22 -0.19 14.83
C VAL A 61 -19.70 -0.37 15.22
N GLU A 62 -20.57 0.38 14.55
CA GLU A 62 -22.00 0.40 14.89
C GLU A 62 -22.70 -0.95 14.63
N ASN A 63 -22.35 -1.62 13.52
CA ASN A 63 -22.97 -2.85 13.05
C ASN A 63 -21.92 -3.96 12.79
N PRO A 64 -21.39 -4.61 13.83
CA PRO A 64 -20.28 -5.55 13.69
C PRO A 64 -20.51 -6.69 12.68
N GLU A 65 -21.75 -7.16 12.56
CA GLU A 65 -22.11 -8.29 11.69
C GLU A 65 -21.96 -7.98 10.20
N ILE A 66 -21.97 -6.71 9.81
CA ILE A 66 -21.79 -6.24 8.43
C ILE A 66 -20.53 -5.41 8.26
N SER A 67 -19.73 -5.27 9.32
CA SER A 67 -18.51 -4.45 9.32
C SER A 67 -17.30 -5.26 8.89
N LEU A 68 -16.53 -4.70 7.96
CA LEU A 68 -15.27 -5.20 7.48
C LEU A 68 -14.17 -4.18 7.79
N LEU A 69 -13.21 -4.57 8.60
CA LEU A 69 -12.07 -3.76 9.02
C LEU A 69 -10.85 -4.13 8.19
N CYS A 70 -10.15 -3.14 7.63
CA CYS A 70 -9.00 -3.32 6.75
C CYS A 70 -7.80 -2.57 7.31
N ASP A 71 -6.70 -3.28 7.53
CA ASP A 71 -5.43 -2.77 8.04
C ASP A 71 -5.55 -2.16 9.45
N PHE A 72 -6.52 -2.62 10.21
CA PHE A 72 -6.70 -2.43 11.64
C PHE A 72 -7.77 -3.38 12.18
N GLY A 73 -7.91 -3.41 13.50
CA GLY A 73 -8.86 -4.29 14.17
C GLY A 73 -8.20 -5.49 14.86
N ALA A 74 -7.06 -5.97 14.37
CA ALA A 74 -6.32 -7.05 15.01
C ALA A 74 -6.01 -6.77 16.49
N SER A 75 -5.60 -5.56 16.80
CA SER A 75 -5.25 -5.11 18.15
C SER A 75 -6.45 -4.74 19.03
N CYS A 76 -7.67 -4.68 18.50
CA CYS A 76 -8.87 -4.33 19.26
C CYS A 76 -9.39 -5.55 20.03
N THR A 77 -9.37 -5.51 21.36
CA THR A 77 -9.79 -6.62 22.23
C THR A 77 -11.30 -6.75 22.38
N ASP A 78 -12.04 -5.66 22.21
CA ASP A 78 -13.45 -5.57 22.55
C ASP A 78 -14.39 -5.64 21.32
N LEU A 79 -13.83 -6.01 20.16
CA LEU A 79 -14.61 -6.23 18.96
C LEU A 79 -15.48 -7.49 19.11
N PRO A 80 -16.74 -7.44 18.68
CA PRO A 80 -17.59 -8.63 18.64
C PRO A 80 -17.03 -9.75 17.78
N ASP A 81 -17.25 -10.98 18.20
CA ASP A 81 -16.62 -12.20 17.63
C ASP A 81 -16.90 -12.42 16.13
N ASN A 82 -17.94 -11.82 15.57
CA ASN A 82 -18.32 -11.95 14.16
C ASN A 82 -17.95 -10.75 13.29
N THR A 83 -17.16 -9.80 13.82
CA THR A 83 -16.57 -8.72 13.03
C THR A 83 -15.60 -9.30 12.00
N MET A 84 -15.72 -8.88 10.75
CA MET A 84 -14.81 -9.27 9.67
C MET A 84 -13.55 -8.39 9.73
N ILE A 85 -12.37 -9.03 9.72
CA ILE A 85 -11.09 -8.34 9.88
C ILE A 85 -10.10 -8.85 8.83
N ILE A 86 -9.44 -7.92 8.14
CA ILE A 86 -8.31 -8.15 7.25
C ILE A 86 -7.17 -7.28 7.76
N ASP A 87 -6.17 -7.91 8.35
CA ASP A 87 -5.10 -7.20 9.04
C ASP A 87 -3.82 -8.05 9.05
N HIS A 88 -2.69 -7.45 9.32
CA HIS A 88 -1.40 -8.15 9.42
C HIS A 88 -0.69 -7.87 10.77
N HIS A 89 -1.24 -6.95 11.56
CA HIS A 89 -0.73 -6.61 12.89
C HIS A 89 -0.98 -7.71 13.92
N VAL A 90 -0.31 -7.60 15.08
CA VAL A 90 -0.42 -8.59 16.17
C VAL A 90 -1.87 -8.75 16.61
N PRO A 91 -2.47 -9.94 16.49
CA PRO A 91 -3.88 -10.14 16.78
C PRO A 91 -4.13 -10.39 18.27
N TYR A 92 -5.11 -9.67 18.82
CA TYR A 92 -5.62 -9.85 20.20
C TYR A 92 -7.08 -10.35 20.20
N ASN A 93 -7.68 -10.57 19.03
CA ASN A 93 -9.01 -11.15 18.89
C ASN A 93 -8.98 -12.40 18.02
N THR A 94 -10.04 -13.22 18.11
CA THR A 94 -10.14 -14.54 17.49
C THR A 94 -11.40 -14.68 16.64
N SER A 95 -11.83 -13.60 15.95
CA SER A 95 -12.97 -13.71 15.04
C SER A 95 -12.76 -14.83 14.00
N PRO A 96 -13.75 -15.67 13.71
CA PRO A 96 -13.68 -16.69 12.66
C PRO A 96 -13.54 -16.08 11.24
N TYR A 97 -13.76 -14.78 11.13
CA TYR A 97 -13.64 -14.00 9.90
C TYR A 97 -12.43 -13.06 9.92
N HIS A 98 -11.36 -13.45 10.63
CA HIS A 98 -10.13 -12.71 10.73
C HIS A 98 -9.08 -13.32 9.78
N VAL A 99 -8.75 -12.62 8.70
CA VAL A 99 -7.67 -12.96 7.78
C VAL A 99 -6.42 -12.22 8.23
N ASN A 100 -5.48 -12.96 8.84
CA ASN A 100 -4.25 -12.41 9.38
C ASN A 100 -3.15 -13.48 9.34
N PRO A 101 -1.99 -13.20 8.71
CA PRO A 101 -0.91 -14.17 8.58
C PRO A 101 -0.39 -14.70 9.92
N LEU A 102 -0.33 -13.84 10.95
CA LEU A 102 0.15 -14.25 12.27
C LEU A 102 -0.73 -15.31 12.94
N LEU A 103 -2.04 -15.34 12.68
CA LEU A 103 -2.95 -16.37 13.18
C LEU A 103 -2.66 -17.73 12.55
N GLU A 104 -2.07 -17.75 11.38
CA GLU A 104 -1.73 -18.96 10.62
C GLU A 104 -0.25 -19.35 10.75
N GLY A 105 0.52 -18.60 11.56
CA GLY A 105 1.94 -18.87 11.79
C GLY A 105 2.86 -18.34 10.67
N GLU A 106 2.35 -17.41 9.85
CA GLU A 106 3.10 -16.72 8.80
C GLU A 106 3.54 -15.33 9.28
N ASP A 107 4.53 -14.74 8.62
CA ASP A 107 5.07 -13.43 8.96
C ASP A 107 4.18 -12.31 8.42
N GLY A 108 3.54 -11.56 9.30
CA GLY A 108 2.74 -10.38 8.98
C GLY A 108 3.54 -9.08 8.96
N GLU A 109 4.72 -9.04 9.60
CA GLU A 109 5.50 -7.82 9.71
C GLU A 109 6.29 -7.51 8.42
N THR A 110 6.83 -8.55 7.78
CA THR A 110 7.68 -8.39 6.59
C THR A 110 7.24 -9.17 5.36
N GLY A 111 6.37 -10.16 5.52
CA GLY A 111 6.04 -11.16 4.49
C GLY A 111 4.66 -11.03 3.85
N LEU A 112 3.72 -10.30 4.44
CA LEU A 112 2.39 -10.03 3.87
C LEU A 112 1.73 -8.81 4.50
N SER A 113 1.38 -7.84 3.67
CA SER A 113 0.67 -6.62 4.07
C SER A 113 -0.86 -6.83 4.15
N ALA A 114 -1.61 -5.86 4.70
CA ALA A 114 -3.06 -5.91 4.69
C ALA A 114 -3.63 -5.86 3.26
N ALA A 115 -3.00 -5.12 2.34
CA ALA A 115 -3.35 -5.16 0.92
C ALA A 115 -3.15 -6.57 0.33
N GLY A 116 -2.10 -7.29 0.73
CA GLY A 116 -1.88 -8.68 0.36
C GLY A 116 -2.96 -9.61 0.92
N CYS A 117 -3.35 -9.44 2.19
CA CYS A 117 -4.48 -10.16 2.78
C CYS A 117 -5.80 -9.89 2.07
N ALA A 118 -6.05 -8.61 1.74
CA ALA A 118 -7.23 -8.19 0.98
C ALA A 118 -7.26 -8.81 -0.43
N TYR A 119 -6.10 -8.89 -1.08
CA TYR A 119 -5.94 -9.54 -2.38
C TYR A 119 -6.28 -11.03 -2.34
N LEU A 120 -5.89 -11.75 -1.29
CA LEU A 120 -6.27 -13.16 -1.10
C LEU A 120 -7.79 -13.30 -0.97
N VAL A 121 -8.44 -12.46 -0.19
CA VAL A 121 -9.90 -12.45 -0.04
C VAL A 121 -10.60 -12.08 -1.35
N ALA A 122 -10.10 -11.08 -2.07
CA ALA A 122 -10.62 -10.67 -3.37
C ALA A 122 -10.57 -11.82 -4.39
N ASN A 123 -9.46 -12.56 -4.45
CA ASN A 123 -9.33 -13.72 -5.34
C ASN A 123 -10.15 -14.92 -4.87
N ALA A 124 -10.43 -15.04 -3.57
CA ALA A 124 -11.39 -16.00 -3.07
C ALA A 124 -12.84 -15.63 -3.44
N LEU A 125 -13.17 -14.35 -3.62
CA LEU A 125 -14.49 -13.91 -4.11
C LEU A 125 -14.70 -14.24 -5.59
N ASP A 126 -13.75 -13.85 -6.46
CA ASP A 126 -13.75 -14.12 -7.89
C ASP A 126 -12.34 -13.82 -8.44
N ASP A 127 -12.09 -13.96 -9.74
CA ASP A 127 -10.81 -13.62 -10.36
C ASP A 127 -10.56 -12.10 -10.28
N ASN A 128 -9.67 -11.73 -9.37
CA ASN A 128 -9.22 -10.36 -9.12
C ASN A 128 -7.68 -10.24 -9.20
N ARG A 129 -7.01 -11.19 -9.88
CA ARG A 129 -5.53 -11.20 -10.02
C ARG A 129 -4.98 -9.94 -10.65
N ASP A 130 -5.78 -9.28 -11.45
CA ASP A 130 -5.46 -7.99 -12.06
C ASP A 130 -5.25 -6.84 -11.07
N LEU A 131 -5.61 -7.01 -9.80
CA LEU A 131 -5.44 -6.01 -8.74
C LEU A 131 -4.08 -6.13 -8.00
N ALA A 132 -3.20 -7.02 -8.43
CA ALA A 132 -1.91 -7.26 -7.78
C ALA A 132 -1.02 -6.00 -7.74
N GLY A 133 -1.19 -5.05 -8.67
CA GLY A 133 -0.50 -3.76 -8.65
C GLY A 133 -0.73 -2.97 -7.36
N LEU A 134 -1.94 -3.03 -6.81
CA LEU A 134 -2.28 -2.35 -5.56
C LEU A 134 -1.61 -3.00 -4.34
N VAL A 135 -1.29 -4.30 -4.38
CA VAL A 135 -0.55 -4.97 -3.29
C VAL A 135 0.85 -4.36 -3.12
N MET A 136 1.47 -3.93 -4.23
CA MET A 136 2.80 -3.30 -4.17
C MET A 136 2.77 -1.99 -3.36
N LEU A 137 1.64 -1.27 -3.34
CA LEU A 137 1.52 -0.04 -2.55
C LEU A 137 1.59 -0.34 -1.05
N GLY A 138 0.92 -1.41 -0.60
CA GLY A 138 0.99 -1.85 0.79
C GLY A 138 2.41 -2.29 1.18
N ILE A 139 3.05 -3.11 0.33
CA ILE A 139 4.44 -3.56 0.55
C ILE A 139 5.40 -2.38 0.71
N ILE A 140 5.31 -1.37 -0.16
CA ILE A 140 6.16 -0.18 -0.10
C ILE A 140 5.77 0.72 1.08
N GLY A 141 4.47 0.90 1.33
CA GLY A 141 3.93 1.75 2.39
C GLY A 141 4.43 1.34 3.77
N ASP A 142 4.42 0.04 4.04
CA ASP A 142 4.85 -0.58 5.29
C ASP A 142 6.35 -0.92 5.33
N ALA A 143 7.08 -0.56 4.28
CA ALA A 143 8.49 -0.90 4.13
C ALA A 143 8.75 -2.41 4.29
N GLN A 144 7.81 -3.24 3.88
CA GLN A 144 7.93 -4.70 3.89
C GLN A 144 8.91 -5.19 2.82
N THR A 145 9.29 -6.44 2.90
CA THR A 145 10.21 -7.07 1.94
C THR A 145 9.45 -7.94 0.94
N LEU A 146 10.05 -8.17 -0.23
CA LEU A 146 9.54 -9.13 -1.20
C LEU A 146 9.96 -10.57 -0.80
N THR A 147 9.42 -11.03 0.31
CA THR A 147 9.60 -12.39 0.85
C THR A 147 8.23 -13.01 1.10
N GLY A 148 8.18 -14.29 1.43
CA GLY A 148 6.95 -14.97 1.79
C GLY A 148 5.85 -14.83 0.74
N ARG A 149 4.66 -14.44 1.18
CA ARG A 149 3.48 -14.25 0.33
C ARG A 149 3.60 -13.02 -0.59
N ASN A 150 4.21 -11.95 -0.11
CA ASN A 150 4.46 -10.79 -0.94
C ASN A 150 5.23 -11.17 -2.20
N ALA A 151 6.31 -11.97 -2.06
CA ALA A 151 7.09 -12.43 -3.21
C ALA A 151 6.28 -13.32 -4.16
N ALA A 152 5.39 -14.18 -3.63
CA ALA A 152 4.55 -15.03 -4.46
C ALA A 152 3.53 -14.21 -5.27
N ILE A 153 2.81 -13.27 -4.64
CA ILE A 153 1.82 -12.41 -5.30
C ILE A 153 2.48 -11.57 -6.39
N ILE A 154 3.59 -10.90 -6.07
CA ILE A 154 4.29 -10.03 -7.03
C ILE A 154 4.97 -10.85 -8.13
N GLY A 155 5.50 -12.04 -7.80
CA GLY A 155 6.05 -12.96 -8.80
C GLY A 155 5.02 -13.36 -9.85
N ASP A 156 3.82 -13.77 -9.43
CA ASP A 156 2.70 -14.07 -10.33
C ASP A 156 2.31 -12.84 -11.17
N ALA A 157 2.29 -11.66 -10.57
CA ALA A 157 1.96 -10.42 -11.28
C ALA A 157 3.00 -10.05 -12.34
N VAL A 158 4.28 -10.29 -12.07
CA VAL A 158 5.37 -10.10 -13.05
C VAL A 158 5.26 -11.11 -14.19
N GLU A 159 5.01 -12.38 -13.89
CA GLU A 159 4.82 -13.43 -14.92
C GLU A 159 3.64 -13.12 -15.85
N ASN A 160 2.60 -12.46 -15.33
CA ASN A 160 1.42 -12.06 -16.10
C ASN A 160 1.52 -10.63 -16.68
N ASN A 161 2.68 -9.98 -16.63
CA ASN A 161 2.92 -8.63 -17.14
C ASN A 161 1.98 -7.56 -16.57
N LEU A 162 1.58 -7.69 -15.32
CA LEU A 162 0.81 -6.69 -14.58
C LEU A 162 1.74 -5.70 -13.88
N ILE A 163 2.93 -6.16 -13.51
CA ILE A 163 3.99 -5.38 -12.86
C ILE A 163 5.31 -5.68 -13.56
N ASN A 164 6.09 -4.64 -13.87
CA ASN A 164 7.41 -4.80 -14.46
C ASN A 164 8.50 -4.29 -13.48
N PRO A 165 9.46 -5.17 -13.11
CA PRO A 165 10.57 -4.77 -12.27
C PRO A 165 11.56 -3.90 -13.04
N GLY A 166 12.19 -2.96 -12.34
CA GLY A 166 13.23 -2.09 -12.86
C GLY A 166 14.19 -1.65 -11.76
N HIS A 167 15.07 -0.73 -12.10
CA HIS A 167 15.93 -0.02 -11.15
C HIS A 167 15.88 1.47 -11.46
N GLY A 168 15.71 2.28 -10.41
CA GLY A 168 15.57 3.72 -10.61
C GLY A 168 15.61 4.50 -9.31
N THR A 169 15.30 5.77 -9.40
CA THR A 169 15.06 6.61 -8.21
C THR A 169 13.77 6.17 -7.54
N LEU A 170 13.80 6.12 -6.20
CA LEU A 170 12.64 5.78 -5.38
C LEU A 170 11.90 7.03 -4.89
N LEU A 171 12.29 8.21 -5.39
CA LEU A 171 11.70 9.49 -5.05
C LEU A 171 10.46 9.76 -5.91
N ALA A 172 9.36 10.12 -5.25
CA ALA A 172 8.11 10.46 -5.93
C ALA A 172 8.17 11.86 -6.58
N GLY A 173 7.81 11.96 -7.84
CA GLY A 173 7.74 13.23 -8.56
C GLY A 173 8.00 13.06 -10.06
N ARG A 174 7.47 13.99 -10.87
CA ARG A 174 7.61 13.98 -12.33
C ARG A 174 8.87 14.70 -12.82
N THR A 175 9.46 15.54 -11.97
CA THR A 175 10.71 16.25 -12.24
C THR A 175 11.68 16.06 -11.10
N ALA A 176 12.98 16.27 -11.32
CA ALA A 176 13.97 16.18 -10.26
C ALA A 176 13.68 17.19 -9.13
N LYS A 177 13.19 18.39 -9.47
CA LYS A 177 12.76 19.37 -8.48
C LYS A 177 11.65 18.80 -7.59
N GLU A 178 10.60 18.22 -8.18
CA GLU A 178 9.49 17.62 -7.43
C GLU A 178 9.99 16.47 -6.56
N GLN A 179 10.80 15.56 -7.12
CA GLN A 179 11.36 14.42 -6.40
C GLN A 179 12.16 14.83 -5.17
N ILE A 180 13.00 15.85 -5.30
CA ILE A 180 13.87 16.31 -4.22
C ILE A 180 13.08 17.12 -3.20
N ALA A 181 12.29 18.11 -3.64
CA ALA A 181 11.57 19.01 -2.75
C ALA A 181 10.45 18.29 -1.96
N ALA A 182 9.76 17.32 -2.58
CA ALA A 182 8.69 16.57 -1.92
C ALA A 182 9.19 15.37 -1.09
N SER A 183 10.49 15.05 -1.12
CA SER A 183 11.03 13.90 -0.42
C SER A 183 10.87 14.02 1.10
N LEU A 184 10.08 13.11 1.69
CA LEU A 184 9.91 12.96 3.14
C LEU A 184 10.54 11.66 3.63
N HIS A 185 10.50 10.64 2.82
CA HIS A 185 11.10 9.33 3.04
C HIS A 185 11.90 8.90 1.81
N PRO A 186 13.23 9.15 1.82
CA PRO A 186 14.05 9.72 2.88
C PRO A 186 13.92 11.24 3.02
N TYR A 187 14.01 11.76 4.25
CA TYR A 187 14.17 13.20 4.47
C TYR A 187 15.62 13.60 4.13
N LEU A 188 15.76 14.65 3.32
CA LEU A 188 17.03 15.17 2.83
C LEU A 188 17.30 16.56 3.43
N PRO A 189 18.07 16.68 4.52
CA PRO A 189 18.37 17.97 5.13
C PRO A 189 18.87 18.99 4.12
N GLY A 190 18.33 20.21 4.15
CA GLY A 190 18.64 21.31 3.23
C GLY A 190 17.97 21.23 1.85
N LEU A 191 17.44 20.07 1.46
CA LEU A 191 16.81 19.82 0.16
C LEU A 191 15.30 19.59 0.27
N SER A 192 14.84 18.72 1.18
CA SER A 192 13.41 18.47 1.42
C SER A 192 12.70 19.75 1.85
N GLY A 193 11.61 20.10 1.16
CA GLY A 193 10.87 21.35 1.39
C GLY A 193 11.55 22.60 0.82
N ASN A 194 12.70 22.49 0.15
CA ASN A 194 13.47 23.61 -0.38
C ASN A 194 13.42 23.65 -1.92
N ASP A 195 12.37 24.29 -2.44
CA ASP A 195 12.13 24.44 -3.87
C ASP A 195 13.32 25.08 -4.62
N THR A 196 14.03 25.99 -3.99
CA THR A 196 15.15 26.71 -4.62
C THR A 196 16.35 25.79 -4.78
N ALA A 197 16.72 25.07 -3.73
CA ALA A 197 17.84 24.11 -3.80
C ALA A 197 17.50 22.96 -4.76
N ALA A 198 16.30 22.41 -4.71
CA ALA A 198 15.85 21.36 -5.61
C ALA A 198 15.89 21.81 -7.08
N ALA A 199 15.43 23.03 -7.40
CA ALA A 199 15.47 23.59 -8.73
C ALA A 199 16.92 23.85 -9.23
N ALA A 200 17.84 24.21 -8.33
CA ALA A 200 19.24 24.37 -8.68
C ALA A 200 19.89 23.03 -9.08
N ILE A 201 19.57 21.96 -8.36
CA ILE A 201 20.03 20.61 -8.72
C ILE A 201 19.46 20.19 -10.07
N GLU A 202 18.14 20.36 -10.29
CA GLU A 202 17.53 20.03 -11.57
C GLU A 202 18.16 20.78 -12.74
N ALA A 203 18.35 22.09 -12.60
CA ALA A 203 18.96 22.92 -13.65
C ALA A 203 20.41 22.54 -13.98
N ALA A 204 21.11 21.91 -13.04
CA ALA A 204 22.47 21.45 -13.23
C ALA A 204 22.58 20.02 -13.82
N CYS A 205 21.46 19.29 -13.90
CA CYS A 205 21.37 17.99 -14.57
C CYS A 205 21.10 18.20 -16.06
N THR A 206 21.73 17.39 -16.92
CA THR A 206 21.53 17.42 -18.37
C THR A 206 20.96 16.12 -18.86
N GLY A 207 20.00 16.18 -19.80
CA GLY A 207 19.31 15.00 -20.32
C GLY A 207 17.86 14.94 -19.90
N LYS A 208 17.27 13.74 -19.96
CA LYS A 208 15.91 13.45 -19.52
C LYS A 208 15.94 12.65 -18.23
N ILE A 209 14.93 12.82 -17.38
CA ILE A 209 14.80 12.12 -16.11
C ILE A 209 14.77 10.58 -16.26
N SER A 210 14.41 10.09 -17.44
CA SER A 210 14.46 8.66 -17.79
C SER A 210 15.88 8.15 -18.13
N ASP A 211 16.85 9.04 -18.28
CA ASP A 211 18.19 8.65 -18.71
C ASP A 211 19.06 8.33 -17.48
N GLU A 212 19.78 7.20 -17.52
CA GLU A 212 20.65 6.77 -16.43
C GLU A 212 21.72 7.84 -16.08
N ALA A 213 22.27 8.52 -17.08
CA ALA A 213 23.22 9.61 -16.87
C ALA A 213 22.61 10.80 -16.11
N TYR A 214 21.34 11.13 -16.38
CA TYR A 214 20.60 12.15 -15.66
C TYR A 214 20.38 11.75 -14.20
N THR A 215 19.88 10.53 -13.96
CA THR A 215 19.67 9.97 -12.62
C THR A 215 20.98 9.95 -11.82
N THR A 216 22.07 9.48 -12.41
CA THR A 216 23.39 9.47 -11.77
C THR A 216 23.86 10.90 -11.40
N SER A 217 23.68 11.87 -12.30
CA SER A 217 24.02 13.27 -12.04
C SER A 217 23.19 13.85 -10.90
N MET A 218 21.88 13.60 -10.90
CA MET A 218 20.96 14.06 -9.85
C MET A 218 21.34 13.47 -8.49
N LEU A 219 21.51 12.16 -8.40
CA LEU A 219 21.87 11.47 -7.15
C LEU A 219 23.22 11.95 -6.60
N SER A 220 24.23 12.11 -7.47
CA SER A 220 25.55 12.62 -7.06
C SER A 220 25.46 14.02 -6.44
N ARG A 221 24.58 14.88 -6.97
CA ARG A 221 24.37 16.23 -6.43
C ARG A 221 23.58 16.20 -5.12
N ILE A 222 22.55 15.38 -5.02
CA ILE A 222 21.81 15.18 -3.77
C ILE A 222 22.79 14.77 -2.66
N ILE A 223 23.63 13.75 -2.93
CA ILE A 223 24.61 13.25 -1.96
C ILE A 223 25.64 14.33 -1.56
N ALA A 224 26.03 15.19 -2.50
CA ALA A 224 27.01 16.24 -2.24
C ALA A 224 26.44 17.43 -1.45
N GLU A 225 25.14 17.68 -1.51
CA GLU A 225 24.49 18.88 -0.96
C GLU A 225 23.66 18.61 0.32
N THR A 226 23.44 17.33 0.69
CA THR A 226 22.70 16.99 1.91
C THR A 226 23.60 16.36 2.97
N ASP A 227 23.32 16.68 4.24
CA ASP A 227 23.90 16.00 5.40
C ASP A 227 23.06 14.79 5.85
N ALA A 228 22.31 14.17 4.94
CA ALA A 228 21.48 13.01 5.24
C ALA A 228 22.35 11.82 5.69
N PRO A 229 21.88 11.02 6.68
CA PRO A 229 22.59 9.84 7.12
C PRO A 229 22.65 8.78 5.99
N TYR A 230 23.64 7.90 6.07
CA TYR A 230 23.90 6.87 5.05
C TYR A 230 22.65 6.02 4.74
N GLU A 231 21.89 5.65 5.76
CA GLU A 231 20.67 4.86 5.64
C GLU A 231 19.58 5.57 4.81
N ALA A 232 19.52 6.88 4.89
CA ALA A 232 18.61 7.70 4.07
C ALA A 232 19.09 7.75 2.61
N LEU A 233 20.40 7.85 2.38
CA LEU A 233 20.98 7.87 1.03
C LEU A 233 20.78 6.54 0.29
N LEU A 234 20.79 5.42 0.98
CA LEU A 234 20.48 4.11 0.40
C LEU A 234 19.05 4.01 -0.15
N LYS A 235 18.14 4.84 0.34
CA LYS A 235 16.73 4.87 -0.10
C LYS A 235 16.48 5.79 -1.31
N LEU A 236 17.52 6.35 -1.90
CA LEU A 236 17.38 7.21 -3.07
C LEU A 236 17.25 6.44 -4.38
N TYR A 237 17.83 5.24 -4.43
CA TYR A 237 17.91 4.44 -5.64
C TYR A 237 17.85 2.95 -5.32
N GLY A 238 17.09 2.20 -6.09
CA GLY A 238 16.92 0.77 -5.85
C GLY A 238 15.99 0.10 -6.84
N GLU A 239 15.39 -1.02 -6.40
CA GLU A 239 14.36 -1.71 -7.17
C GLU A 239 13.13 -0.82 -7.31
N SER A 240 12.72 -0.61 -8.54
CA SER A 240 11.52 0.15 -8.92
C SER A 240 10.53 -0.77 -9.61
N TRP A 241 9.25 -0.41 -9.56
CA TRP A 241 8.16 -1.25 -10.02
C TRP A 241 7.21 -0.44 -10.88
N HIS A 242 7.04 -0.84 -12.14
CA HIS A 242 6.09 -0.24 -13.05
C HIS A 242 4.78 -1.01 -13.04
N LEU A 243 3.70 -0.32 -12.68
CA LEU A 243 2.35 -0.86 -12.58
C LEU A 243 1.62 -0.59 -13.90
N GLU A 244 1.27 -1.64 -14.65
CA GLU A 244 0.73 -1.49 -16.01
C GLU A 244 -0.70 -0.93 -16.04
N ARG A 245 -1.50 -1.20 -15.01
CA ARG A 245 -2.93 -0.85 -14.97
C ARG A 245 -3.24 0.42 -14.20
N GLU A 246 -2.31 0.86 -13.36
CA GLU A 246 -2.57 1.93 -12.42
C GLU A 246 -2.35 3.30 -13.06
N VAL A 247 -3.11 4.31 -12.60
CA VAL A 247 -3.02 5.70 -13.13
C VAL A 247 -1.68 6.36 -12.86
N ILE A 248 -0.98 5.92 -11.83
CA ILE A 248 0.42 6.27 -11.54
C ILE A 248 1.23 5.00 -11.68
N HIS A 249 1.96 4.89 -12.77
CA HIS A 249 2.70 3.66 -13.10
C HIS A 249 3.90 3.38 -12.18
N ASP A 250 4.53 4.40 -11.61
CA ASP A 250 5.60 4.23 -10.65
C ASP A 250 5.03 3.90 -9.27
N ALA A 251 5.33 2.69 -8.76
CA ALA A 251 4.76 2.20 -7.51
C ALA A 251 5.19 3.06 -6.29
N HIS A 252 6.44 3.54 -6.24
CA HIS A 252 6.91 4.40 -5.15
C HIS A 252 6.21 5.76 -5.18
N ALA A 253 6.04 6.33 -6.38
CA ALA A 253 5.31 7.59 -6.53
C ALA A 253 3.82 7.42 -6.17
N PHE A 254 3.20 6.31 -6.58
CA PHE A 254 1.80 6.04 -6.25
C PHE A 254 1.61 5.84 -4.75
N THR A 255 2.46 5.04 -4.11
CA THR A 255 2.44 4.86 -2.65
C THR A 255 2.59 6.19 -1.91
N ALA A 256 3.56 7.03 -2.31
CA ALA A 256 3.80 8.31 -1.66
C ALA A 256 2.60 9.28 -1.81
N VAL A 257 1.94 9.30 -2.97
CA VAL A 257 0.74 10.13 -3.20
C VAL A 257 -0.42 9.61 -2.36
N THR A 258 -0.67 8.30 -2.36
CA THR A 258 -1.74 7.66 -1.59
C THR A 258 -1.57 7.93 -0.09
N ASP A 259 -0.37 7.70 0.45
CA ASP A 259 -0.06 7.94 1.87
C ASP A 259 -0.23 9.42 2.26
N ALA A 260 0.24 10.34 1.41
CA ALA A 260 0.08 11.77 1.65
C ALA A 260 -1.38 12.23 1.62
N CYS A 261 -2.18 11.69 0.70
CA CYS A 261 -3.61 11.97 0.61
C CYS A 261 -4.34 11.51 1.88
N GLY A 262 -4.15 10.26 2.31
CA GLY A 262 -4.79 9.70 3.50
C GLY A 262 -4.43 10.48 4.75
N LYS A 263 -3.14 10.69 5.00
CA LYS A 263 -2.65 11.46 6.16
C LYS A 263 -3.07 12.93 6.16
N SER A 264 -3.37 13.51 5.00
CA SER A 264 -3.87 14.89 4.91
C SER A 264 -5.40 15.00 5.02
N GLY A 265 -6.12 13.88 5.13
CA GLY A 265 -7.58 13.84 5.19
C GLY A 265 -8.27 14.19 3.87
N LYS A 266 -7.56 14.05 2.74
CA LYS A 266 -8.08 14.30 1.39
C LYS A 266 -8.51 13.00 0.70
N CYS A 267 -9.25 12.18 1.42
CA CYS A 267 -9.67 10.86 0.96
C CYS A 267 -10.48 10.88 -0.34
N ASP A 268 -11.14 12.01 -0.69
CA ASP A 268 -11.86 12.17 -1.96
C ASP A 268 -10.94 12.10 -3.20
N VAL A 269 -9.66 12.43 -3.04
CA VAL A 269 -8.67 12.39 -4.14
C VAL A 269 -8.21 10.96 -4.40
N GLU A 270 -8.14 10.13 -3.36
CA GLU A 270 -7.68 8.74 -3.43
C GLU A 270 -8.64 7.85 -4.21
N TYR A 271 -9.94 8.13 -4.12
CA TYR A 271 -10.98 7.43 -4.88
C TYR A 271 -10.98 7.77 -6.37
N ALA A 272 -10.34 8.85 -6.76
CA ALA A 272 -10.26 9.30 -8.14
C ALA A 272 -8.97 8.83 -8.85
N LEU A 273 -8.02 8.28 -8.10
CA LEU A 273 -6.75 7.74 -8.61
C LEU A 273 -6.84 6.23 -8.82
#